data_7ca78d466ecfbbb19809015fd16d9e25
#
_entry.id   7ca78d466ecfbbb19809015fd16d9e25
#
_cell.length_a   1.000
_cell.length_b   1.000
_cell.length_c   1.000
_cell.angle_alpha   90.00
_cell.angle_beta   90.00
_cell.angle_gamma   90.00
#
_symmetry.space_group_name_H-M   'P 1'
#
loop_
_entity.id
_entity.type
_entity.pdbx_description
1 polymer ?
#
loop_
_entity_poly.entity_id
_entity_poly.type
_entity_poly.pdbx_seq_one_letter_code
_entity_poly.pdbx_strand_id
1 'polypeptide(L)'
;LWGVVVAHRDASMRSMQDLELPLTGDFSVVIQGESNFAPGKFCNVNGGKGNEAGTDLFNEPDFESDYAIIGGGLENIAGSRFSTITGGTKNSVSRGKKNNLKHSTISGGNSNGISDSFISSVITGGAFNRVDLSSESGASTGCTISGGTNNFCSTEYGVATGGDFNGVFDGAAVAFGGLGNGGSGLSSTSVGGENNLVGGDFSIGLGLRTIVDNDSS
;
A
#
# COMPACT_ATOMS: atom_id res chain seq x y z
N LEU A 1 3.15 -22.57 -21.84
CA LEU A 1 1.91 -22.34 -21.09
C LEU A 1 1.76 -23.39 -19.99
N TRP A 2 2.20 -23.08 -18.76
CA TRP A 2 1.95 -23.92 -17.60
C TRP A 2 1.45 -23.02 -16.48
N GLY A 3 0.16 -22.81 -16.42
CA GLY A 3 -0.49 -22.22 -15.27
C GLY A 3 -1.06 -23.36 -14.42
N VAL A 4 -0.73 -23.45 -13.16
CA VAL A 4 -1.43 -24.32 -12.21
C VAL A 4 -2.56 -23.52 -11.61
N VAL A 5 -3.76 -23.73 -12.13
CA VAL A 5 -4.98 -23.23 -11.52
C VAL A 5 -5.50 -24.34 -10.61
N VAL A 6 -5.37 -24.19 -9.32
CA VAL A 6 -6.14 -24.96 -8.35
C VAL A 6 -7.38 -24.15 -8.00
N ALA A 7 -8.36 -24.19 -8.90
CA ALA A 7 -9.65 -23.58 -8.64
C ALA A 7 -10.43 -24.43 -7.64
N HIS A 8 -10.95 -23.82 -6.60
CA HIS A 8 -11.87 -24.46 -5.68
C HIS A 8 -13.30 -23.93 -5.82
N ARG A 9 -14.24 -24.89 -5.74
CA ARG A 9 -15.67 -24.84 -5.78
C ARG A 9 -16.32 -23.55 -5.26
N ASP A 10 -17.00 -22.88 -6.15
CA ASP A 10 -18.28 -22.27 -5.84
C ASP A 10 -19.36 -23.38 -5.99
N ALA A 11 -20.26 -23.53 -5.03
CA ALA A 11 -21.34 -24.50 -5.04
C ALA A 11 -22.37 -24.26 -6.16
N SER A 12 -22.23 -23.20 -6.95
CA SER A 12 -23.06 -22.87 -8.11
C SER A 12 -22.48 -23.33 -9.45
N MET A 13 -21.24 -23.80 -9.51
CA MET A 13 -20.63 -24.25 -10.77
C MET A 13 -21.14 -25.63 -11.20
N ARG A 14 -21.88 -25.68 -12.29
CA ARG A 14 -22.43 -26.92 -12.86
C ARG A 14 -21.46 -27.73 -13.73
N SER A 15 -20.36 -27.14 -14.20
CA SER A 15 -19.28 -27.86 -14.88
C SER A 15 -17.97 -27.06 -14.94
N MET A 16 -16.81 -27.74 -15.08
CA MET A 16 -15.52 -27.11 -15.34
C MET A 16 -15.46 -26.42 -16.72
N GLN A 17 -16.44 -26.58 -17.58
CA GLN A 17 -16.49 -25.98 -18.91
C GLN A 17 -17.05 -24.55 -18.92
N ASP A 18 -17.68 -24.10 -17.81
CA ASP A 18 -18.20 -22.76 -17.69
C ASP A 18 -17.13 -21.77 -17.11
N LEU A 19 -15.93 -22.26 -16.85
CA LEU A 19 -14.78 -21.42 -16.51
C LEU A 19 -14.15 -20.90 -17.81
N GLU A 20 -14.66 -19.79 -18.32
CA GLU A 20 -13.79 -18.80 -18.93
C GLU A 20 -12.97 -18.18 -17.80
N LEU A 21 -11.92 -18.89 -17.37
CA LEU A 21 -10.96 -18.34 -16.40
C LEU A 21 -10.29 -17.16 -17.05
N PRO A 22 -10.54 -15.95 -16.59
CA PRO A 22 -9.72 -14.84 -17.02
C PRO A 22 -8.31 -15.14 -16.55
N LEU A 23 -7.47 -15.22 -17.49
CA LEU A 23 -6.08 -15.48 -17.60
C LEU A 23 -5.28 -15.22 -16.33
N THR A 24 -4.84 -16.27 -15.71
CA THR A 24 -3.67 -16.20 -14.84
C THR A 24 -2.47 -15.91 -15.71
N GLY A 25 -1.61 -15.00 -15.31
CA GLY A 25 -0.30 -14.81 -15.94
C GLY A 25 0.56 -16.07 -15.86
N ASP A 26 1.65 -16.12 -16.61
CA ASP A 26 2.55 -17.27 -16.59
C ASP A 26 3.06 -17.57 -15.18
N PHE A 27 2.99 -18.82 -14.78
CA PHE A 27 3.41 -19.31 -13.44
C PHE A 27 2.65 -18.70 -12.24
N SER A 28 1.46 -18.18 -12.46
CA SER A 28 0.65 -17.58 -11.38
C SER A 28 -0.27 -18.63 -10.76
N VAL A 29 -0.63 -18.42 -9.49
CA VAL A 29 -1.41 -19.37 -8.71
C VAL A 29 -2.56 -18.66 -7.98
N VAL A 30 -3.78 -19.23 -8.14
CA VAL A 30 -4.95 -18.93 -7.30
C VAL A 30 -5.36 -20.23 -6.61
N ILE A 31 -5.26 -20.29 -5.27
CA ILE A 31 -5.46 -21.56 -4.56
C ILE A 31 -6.93 -21.85 -4.30
N GLN A 32 -7.70 -20.86 -3.80
CA GLN A 32 -9.11 -21.06 -3.43
C GLN A 32 -9.88 -19.74 -3.31
N GLY A 33 -11.19 -19.83 -3.06
CA GLY A 33 -12.06 -18.70 -2.80
C GLY A 33 -12.95 -18.34 -3.98
N GLU A 34 -13.49 -17.13 -3.98
CA GLU A 34 -14.46 -16.64 -4.94
C GLU A 34 -13.92 -15.43 -5.71
N SER A 35 -13.96 -15.47 -7.02
CA SER A 35 -13.60 -14.32 -7.88
C SER A 35 -12.19 -13.76 -7.63
N ASN A 36 -11.24 -14.59 -7.24
CA ASN A 36 -9.85 -14.18 -7.10
C ASN A 36 -9.13 -14.25 -8.45
N PHE A 37 -8.17 -13.35 -8.68
CA PHE A 37 -7.55 -13.15 -9.97
C PHE A 37 -6.04 -12.91 -9.84
N ALA A 38 -5.22 -13.48 -10.71
CA ALA A 38 -3.77 -13.32 -10.70
C ALA A 38 -3.21 -13.12 -12.13
N PRO A 39 -3.46 -11.96 -12.76
CA PRO A 39 -3.11 -11.72 -14.15
C PRO A 39 -1.61 -11.46 -14.40
N GLY A 40 -0.87 -11.00 -13.40
CA GLY A 40 0.58 -10.81 -13.51
C GLY A 40 1.34 -12.13 -13.54
N LYS A 41 2.60 -12.14 -13.98
CA LYS A 41 3.45 -13.33 -13.97
C LYS A 41 3.98 -13.60 -12.55
N PHE A 42 4.06 -14.87 -12.18
CA PHE A 42 4.53 -15.30 -10.85
C PHE A 42 3.73 -14.70 -9.69
N CYS A 43 2.47 -14.33 -9.92
CA CYS A 43 1.60 -13.79 -8.90
C CYS A 43 0.88 -14.89 -8.13
N ASN A 44 0.54 -14.62 -6.88
CA ASN A 44 -0.10 -15.60 -6.02
C ASN A 44 -1.28 -14.99 -5.23
N VAL A 45 -2.44 -15.66 -5.26
CA VAL A 45 -3.57 -15.38 -4.39
C VAL A 45 -3.92 -16.66 -3.64
N ASN A 46 -3.70 -16.70 -2.31
CA ASN A 46 -3.94 -17.89 -1.52
C ASN A 46 -5.42 -18.15 -1.20
N GLY A 47 -6.28 -17.14 -1.33
CA GLY A 47 -7.71 -17.35 -1.11
C GLY A 47 -8.50 -16.07 -0.89
N GLY A 48 -9.70 -16.22 -0.30
CA GLY A 48 -10.61 -15.11 -0.03
C GLY A 48 -11.55 -14.81 -1.17
N LYS A 49 -11.96 -13.54 -1.31
CA LYS A 49 -12.93 -13.13 -2.32
C LYS A 49 -12.52 -11.84 -3.01
N GLY A 50 -12.58 -11.84 -4.34
CA GLY A 50 -12.37 -10.64 -5.15
C GLY A 50 -10.96 -10.04 -5.05
N ASN A 51 -9.93 -10.84 -4.70
CA ASN A 51 -8.57 -10.37 -4.60
C ASN A 51 -7.87 -10.42 -5.97
N GLU A 52 -7.07 -9.40 -6.28
CA GLU A 52 -6.35 -9.28 -7.56
C GLU A 52 -4.85 -9.07 -7.34
N ALA A 53 -4.02 -10.03 -7.80
CA ALA A 53 -2.56 -9.96 -7.73
C ALA A 53 -1.96 -9.77 -9.13
N GLY A 54 -1.31 -8.63 -9.35
CA GLY A 54 -0.87 -8.19 -10.67
C GLY A 54 -2.03 -7.60 -11.47
N THR A 55 -1.82 -6.47 -12.08
CA THR A 55 -2.83 -5.84 -12.95
C THR A 55 -2.34 -5.83 -14.38
N ASP A 56 -3.12 -6.37 -15.29
CA ASP A 56 -2.91 -6.27 -16.75
C ASP A 56 -3.89 -5.27 -17.39
N LEU A 57 -4.16 -4.15 -16.71
CA LEU A 57 -5.22 -3.23 -17.10
C LEU A 57 -5.00 -2.52 -18.44
N PHE A 58 -3.82 -2.61 -19.07
CA PHE A 58 -3.53 -1.77 -20.23
C PHE A 58 -2.86 -2.46 -21.43
N ASN A 59 -2.63 -3.76 -21.48
CA ASN A 59 -1.91 -4.41 -22.60
C ASN A 59 -0.61 -3.70 -23.00
N GLU A 60 0.03 -3.02 -22.06
CA GLU A 60 1.29 -2.32 -22.30
C GLU A 60 2.45 -3.26 -21.97
N PRO A 61 3.23 -3.67 -22.94
CA PRO A 61 4.30 -4.67 -22.75
C PRO A 61 5.42 -4.24 -21.79
N ASP A 62 5.48 -2.96 -21.45
CA ASP A 62 6.52 -2.38 -20.60
C ASP A 62 6.12 -2.28 -19.11
N PHE A 63 4.95 -2.80 -18.75
CA PHE A 63 4.41 -2.62 -17.43
C PHE A 63 4.14 -3.98 -16.74
N GLU A 64 5.15 -4.54 -16.16
CA GLU A 64 5.07 -5.82 -15.45
C GLU A 64 4.66 -5.61 -13.99
N SER A 65 3.47 -6.06 -13.62
CA SER A 65 3.05 -6.20 -12.22
C SER A 65 3.31 -7.61 -11.70
N ASP A 66 4.50 -8.11 -11.99
CA ASP A 66 4.92 -9.45 -11.67
C ASP A 66 5.28 -9.65 -10.19
N TYR A 67 5.24 -10.90 -9.74
CA TYR A 67 5.63 -11.29 -8.38
C TYR A 67 4.77 -10.66 -7.26
N ALA A 68 3.52 -10.30 -7.55
CA ALA A 68 2.61 -9.79 -6.54
C ALA A 68 1.99 -10.94 -5.72
N ILE A 69 1.83 -10.74 -4.43
CA ILE A 69 1.29 -11.77 -3.52
C ILE A 69 0.14 -11.20 -2.69
N ILE A 70 -0.97 -11.95 -2.65
CA ILE A 70 -2.07 -11.71 -1.72
C ILE A 70 -2.30 -12.98 -0.90
N GLY A 71 -2.18 -12.87 0.43
CA GLY A 71 -2.42 -13.97 1.36
C GLY A 71 -3.90 -14.35 1.49
N GLY A 72 -4.81 -13.44 1.18
CA GLY A 72 -6.26 -13.68 1.22
C GLY A 72 -7.05 -12.42 1.59
N GLY A 73 -8.28 -12.61 2.10
CA GLY A 73 -9.15 -11.51 2.51
C GLY A 73 -10.19 -11.13 1.46
N LEU A 74 -10.64 -9.88 1.48
CA LEU A 74 -11.74 -9.39 0.65
C LEU A 74 -11.30 -8.18 -0.19
N GLU A 75 -11.42 -8.27 -1.50
CA GLU A 75 -11.24 -7.15 -2.43
C GLU A 75 -9.88 -6.43 -2.28
N ASN A 76 -8.80 -7.18 -2.02
CA ASN A 76 -7.46 -6.61 -1.97
C ASN A 76 -6.82 -6.59 -3.37
N ILE A 77 -6.06 -5.53 -3.69
CA ILE A 77 -5.41 -5.35 -5.00
C ILE A 77 -3.90 -5.12 -4.81
N ALA A 78 -3.11 -6.08 -5.23
CA ALA A 78 -1.65 -5.97 -5.28
C ALA A 78 -1.19 -5.72 -6.73
N GLY A 79 -1.36 -4.49 -7.21
CA GLY A 79 -1.16 -4.09 -8.61
C GLY A 79 0.25 -3.62 -8.98
N SER A 80 1.20 -3.73 -8.07
CA SER A 80 2.58 -3.28 -8.27
C SER A 80 3.56 -4.45 -8.22
N ARG A 81 4.69 -4.34 -8.92
CA ARG A 81 5.72 -5.38 -8.96
C ARG A 81 6.31 -5.64 -7.56
N PHE A 82 6.46 -6.90 -7.18
CA PHE A 82 6.91 -7.34 -5.85
C PHE A 82 6.07 -6.82 -4.69
N SER A 83 4.82 -6.45 -4.92
CA SER A 83 3.94 -6.02 -3.83
C SER A 83 3.39 -7.20 -3.04
N THR A 84 3.18 -6.99 -1.77
CA THR A 84 2.61 -8.01 -0.88
C THR A 84 1.48 -7.43 -0.06
N ILE A 85 0.31 -8.08 -0.09
CA ILE A 85 -0.79 -7.82 0.84
C ILE A 85 -1.06 -9.12 1.60
N THR A 86 -0.83 -9.13 2.92
CA THR A 86 -1.01 -10.36 3.70
C THR A 86 -2.49 -10.74 3.85
N GLY A 87 -3.37 -9.74 3.88
CA GLY A 87 -4.82 -9.98 3.96
C GLY A 87 -5.61 -8.71 4.26
N GLY A 88 -6.77 -8.87 4.92
CA GLY A 88 -7.66 -7.76 5.27
C GLY A 88 -8.71 -7.47 4.21
N THR A 89 -9.20 -6.24 4.18
CA THR A 89 -10.30 -5.84 3.29
C THR A 89 -9.95 -4.57 2.53
N LYS A 90 -10.12 -4.56 1.23
CA LYS A 90 -9.95 -3.40 0.35
C LYS A 90 -8.59 -2.70 0.46
N ASN A 91 -7.54 -3.43 0.82
CA ASN A 91 -6.20 -2.88 0.80
C ASN A 91 -5.68 -2.85 -0.64
N SER A 92 -4.97 -1.78 -1.01
CA SER A 92 -4.50 -1.60 -2.37
C SER A 92 -3.06 -1.11 -2.44
N VAL A 93 -2.24 -1.82 -3.18
CA VAL A 93 -0.96 -1.32 -3.67
C VAL A 93 -1.15 -1.05 -5.17
N SER A 94 -1.39 0.20 -5.51
CA SER A 94 -1.64 0.56 -6.89
C SER A 94 -0.35 0.82 -7.65
N ARG A 95 -0.43 0.71 -8.95
CA ARG A 95 0.66 0.86 -9.88
C ARG A 95 0.96 2.33 -10.17
N GLY A 96 2.22 2.72 -10.16
CA GLY A 96 2.64 4.04 -10.61
C GLY A 96 3.03 4.12 -12.08
N LYS A 97 3.32 5.32 -12.51
CA LYS A 97 3.59 5.66 -13.92
C LYS A 97 5.01 5.30 -14.42
N LYS A 98 5.89 4.74 -13.61
CA LYS A 98 7.30 4.44 -14.00
C LYS A 98 7.72 3.02 -13.62
N ASN A 99 8.50 2.39 -14.50
CA ASN A 99 8.98 0.99 -14.42
C ASN A 99 10.05 0.73 -13.33
N ASN A 100 9.92 1.28 -12.13
CA ASN A 100 10.87 1.02 -11.08
C ASN A 100 10.48 -0.22 -10.27
N LEU A 101 11.47 -0.99 -9.85
CA LEU A 101 11.30 -2.11 -8.92
C LEU A 101 10.68 -1.58 -7.63
N LYS A 102 9.56 -2.16 -7.23
CA LYS A 102 8.77 -1.70 -6.10
C LYS A 102 8.49 -2.86 -5.16
N HIS A 103 8.82 -2.68 -3.91
CA HIS A 103 8.67 -3.70 -2.86
C HIS A 103 7.74 -3.19 -1.76
N SER A 104 6.50 -2.86 -2.11
CA SER A 104 5.57 -2.29 -1.14
C SER A 104 4.76 -3.37 -0.43
N THR A 105 4.54 -3.20 0.85
CA THR A 105 3.86 -4.19 1.69
C THR A 105 2.73 -3.57 2.49
N ILE A 106 1.55 -4.20 2.46
CA ILE A 106 0.46 -3.95 3.40
C ILE A 106 0.22 -5.25 4.18
N SER A 107 0.47 -5.23 5.49
CA SER A 107 0.28 -6.43 6.31
C SER A 107 -1.19 -6.70 6.69
N GLY A 108 -2.11 -5.88 6.26
CA GLY A 108 -3.54 -6.11 6.44
C GLY A 108 -4.33 -4.86 6.80
N GLY A 109 -5.45 -5.04 7.50
CA GLY A 109 -6.34 -3.96 7.89
C GLY A 109 -7.45 -3.69 6.88
N ASN A 110 -7.97 -2.46 6.86
CA ASN A 110 -9.10 -2.09 6.02
C ASN A 110 -8.83 -0.83 5.21
N SER A 111 -8.98 -0.90 3.91
CA SER A 111 -8.88 0.26 3.02
C SER A 111 -7.56 1.03 3.12
N ASN A 112 -6.46 0.34 3.41
CA ASN A 112 -5.14 0.94 3.38
C ASN A 112 -4.63 1.00 1.93
N GLY A 113 -3.96 2.10 1.56
CA GLY A 113 -3.50 2.33 0.20
C GLY A 113 -2.04 2.76 0.09
N ILE A 114 -1.30 2.15 -0.82
CA ILE A 114 0.01 2.64 -1.25
C ILE A 114 -0.12 2.99 -2.73
N SER A 115 -0.04 4.25 -3.06
CA SER A 115 0.04 4.69 -4.45
C SER A 115 1.51 4.86 -4.85
N ASP A 116 1.79 4.59 -6.03
CA ASP A 116 2.90 3.91 -6.58
C ASP A 116 3.97 4.83 -7.18
N SER A 117 4.43 5.78 -6.43
CA SER A 117 5.66 6.49 -6.79
C SER A 117 6.85 6.12 -5.88
N PHE A 118 6.61 5.28 -4.86
CA PHE A 118 7.63 4.90 -3.88
C PHE A 118 8.26 3.52 -4.14
N ILE A 119 9.53 3.42 -3.85
CA ILE A 119 10.24 2.16 -3.68
C ILE A 119 10.15 1.76 -2.20
N SER A 120 9.61 0.56 -1.90
CA SER A 120 9.65 -0.05 -0.56
C SER A 120 8.84 0.65 0.54
N SER A 121 7.60 1.03 0.27
CA SER A 121 6.71 1.54 1.31
C SER A 121 6.02 0.44 2.11
N VAL A 122 5.73 0.71 3.38
CA VAL A 122 5.11 -0.26 4.29
C VAL A 122 3.93 0.35 5.04
N ILE A 123 2.79 -0.35 5.04
CA ILE A 123 1.69 -0.13 5.98
C ILE A 123 1.47 -1.41 6.77
N THR A 124 1.67 -1.36 8.11
CA THR A 124 1.54 -2.57 8.92
C THR A 124 0.09 -2.95 9.20
N GLY A 125 -0.85 -2.04 9.04
CA GLY A 125 -2.28 -2.34 9.22
C GLY A 125 -3.10 -1.10 9.53
N GLY A 126 -4.18 -1.28 10.31
CA GLY A 126 -5.11 -0.19 10.63
C GLY A 126 -6.15 0.04 9.56
N ALA A 127 -6.70 1.25 9.46
CA ALA A 127 -7.74 1.58 8.52
C ALA A 127 -7.51 2.92 7.83
N PHE A 128 -7.78 2.98 6.52
CA PHE A 128 -7.71 4.21 5.72
C PHE A 128 -6.34 4.91 5.74
N ASN A 129 -5.27 4.19 6.07
CA ASN A 129 -3.92 4.73 6.02
C ASN A 129 -3.45 4.81 4.56
N ARG A 130 -2.77 5.91 4.22
CA ARG A 130 -2.37 6.16 2.83
C ARG A 130 -0.94 6.64 2.69
N VAL A 131 -0.21 5.99 1.81
CA VAL A 131 1.08 6.45 1.28
C VAL A 131 0.86 6.91 -0.15
N ASP A 132 1.11 8.19 -0.43
CA ASP A 132 0.87 8.78 -1.75
C ASP A 132 1.84 9.92 -2.04
N LEU A 133 2.64 9.77 -3.07
CA LEU A 133 3.49 10.87 -3.56
C LEU A 133 2.78 11.71 -4.61
N SER A 134 2.69 12.97 -4.34
CA SER A 134 2.22 13.97 -5.31
C SER A 134 3.32 14.49 -6.24
N SER A 135 4.61 14.15 -6.01
CA SER A 135 5.69 14.72 -6.81
C SER A 135 6.11 13.84 -7.99
N GLU A 136 6.19 14.44 -9.18
CA GLU A 136 6.63 13.81 -10.41
C GLU A 136 8.17 13.62 -10.51
N SER A 137 8.92 14.06 -9.53
CA SER A 137 10.38 14.15 -9.57
C SER A 137 11.08 12.97 -8.89
N GLY A 138 11.30 11.90 -9.63
CA GLY A 138 12.31 10.93 -9.25
C GLY A 138 11.82 9.69 -8.51
N ALA A 139 12.74 8.76 -8.23
CA ALA A 139 12.50 7.57 -7.43
C ALA A 139 12.54 7.96 -5.96
N SER A 140 11.41 7.95 -5.30
CA SER A 140 11.32 8.21 -3.87
C SER A 140 11.47 6.92 -3.08
N THR A 141 12.27 6.95 -2.05
CA THR A 141 12.42 5.87 -1.10
C THR A 141 11.29 5.88 -0.08
N GLY A 142 10.91 4.71 0.39
CA GLY A 142 9.64 4.43 1.02
C GLY A 142 9.23 5.21 2.27
N CYS A 143 7.94 5.34 2.43
CA CYS A 143 7.24 5.74 3.65
C CYS A 143 6.90 4.53 4.52
N THR A 144 6.79 4.75 5.81
CA THR A 144 6.28 3.75 6.74
C THR A 144 5.09 4.28 7.54
N ILE A 145 3.96 3.54 7.52
CA ILE A 145 2.84 3.79 8.42
C ILE A 145 2.65 2.53 9.27
N SER A 146 2.84 2.65 10.60
CA SER A 146 2.77 1.50 11.51
C SER A 146 1.34 1.14 11.96
N GLY A 147 0.33 1.75 11.37
CA GLY A 147 -1.08 1.46 11.68
C GLY A 147 -1.85 2.71 12.08
N GLY A 148 -2.91 2.53 12.89
CA GLY A 148 -3.84 3.61 13.22
C GLY A 148 -4.89 3.84 12.15
N THR A 149 -5.48 5.03 12.12
CA THR A 149 -6.58 5.36 11.21
C THR A 149 -6.31 6.67 10.49
N ASN A 150 -6.61 6.74 9.20
CA ASN A 150 -6.47 7.95 8.38
C ASN A 150 -5.07 8.61 8.41
N ASN A 151 -4.02 7.86 8.68
CA ASN A 151 -2.68 8.43 8.65
C ASN A 151 -2.17 8.54 7.21
N PHE A 152 -1.40 9.60 6.95
CA PHE A 152 -0.95 9.94 5.61
C PHE A 152 0.57 10.15 5.57
N CYS A 153 1.22 9.63 4.53
CA CYS A 153 2.63 9.86 4.29
C CYS A 153 2.87 10.15 2.79
N SER A 154 3.42 11.33 2.50
CA SER A 154 3.67 11.77 1.12
C SER A 154 5.11 12.19 0.85
N THR A 155 6.06 11.65 1.60
CA THR A 155 7.45 12.07 1.51
C THR A 155 8.43 10.90 1.53
N GLU A 156 9.69 11.17 1.19
CA GLU A 156 10.79 10.21 1.31
C GLU A 156 11.18 9.99 2.76
N TYR A 157 11.38 8.73 3.15
CA TYR A 157 11.76 8.32 4.51
C TYR A 157 10.79 8.79 5.62
N GLY A 158 9.58 9.19 5.26
CA GLY A 158 8.59 9.62 6.24
C GLY A 158 8.08 8.46 7.10
N VAL A 159 7.77 8.75 8.36
CA VAL A 159 7.24 7.76 9.31
C VAL A 159 6.02 8.31 10.04
N ALA A 160 4.88 7.62 9.93
CA ALA A 160 3.70 7.87 10.74
C ALA A 160 3.40 6.65 11.62
N THR A 161 3.41 6.79 12.94
CA THR A 161 3.30 5.66 13.86
C THR A 161 1.98 5.61 14.61
N GLY A 162 0.91 5.27 13.96
CA GLY A 162 -0.37 5.08 14.63
C GLY A 162 -1.11 6.38 14.90
N GLY A 163 -2.12 6.32 15.78
CA GLY A 163 -3.02 7.43 16.04
C GLY A 163 -4.05 7.65 14.93
N ASP A 164 -4.60 8.84 14.86
CA ASP A 164 -5.63 9.20 13.89
C ASP A 164 -5.32 10.55 13.20
N PHE A 165 -5.47 10.61 11.87
CA PHE A 165 -5.21 11.79 11.05
C PHE A 165 -3.79 12.38 11.17
N ASN A 166 -2.77 11.57 11.43
CA ASN A 166 -1.40 12.09 11.44
C ASN A 166 -0.83 12.12 10.01
N GLY A 167 -0.11 13.20 9.67
CA GLY A 167 0.43 13.43 8.34
C GLY A 167 1.92 13.73 8.30
N VAL A 168 2.61 13.23 7.28
CA VAL A 168 4.03 13.48 7.04
C VAL A 168 4.21 13.94 5.61
N PHE A 169 4.77 15.13 5.41
CA PHE A 169 4.70 15.84 4.13
C PHE A 169 6.07 16.24 3.55
N ASP A 170 7.15 16.24 4.32
CA ASP A 170 8.49 16.57 3.83
C ASP A 170 9.56 15.58 4.28
N GLY A 171 10.72 15.59 3.63
CA GLY A 171 11.75 14.56 3.71
C GLY A 171 12.17 14.16 5.13
N ALA A 172 12.15 12.85 5.39
CA ALA A 172 12.49 12.27 6.69
C ALA A 172 11.69 12.79 7.89
N ALA A 173 10.53 13.42 7.67
CA ALA A 173 9.69 13.88 8.78
C ALA A 173 9.00 12.70 9.49
N VAL A 174 8.67 12.91 10.76
CA VAL A 174 8.08 11.88 11.62
C VAL A 174 6.86 12.42 12.38
N ALA A 175 5.77 11.64 12.39
CA ALA A 175 4.61 11.89 13.25
C ALA A 175 4.37 10.68 14.15
N PHE A 176 4.55 10.85 15.46
CA PHE A 176 4.32 9.81 16.45
C PHE A 176 2.95 9.94 17.11
N GLY A 177 2.01 9.11 16.73
CA GLY A 177 0.74 8.93 17.42
C GLY A 177 -0.10 10.19 17.63
N GLY A 178 -1.12 10.08 18.46
CA GLY A 178 -2.03 11.19 18.76
C GLY A 178 -3.07 11.43 17.67
N LEU A 179 -3.62 12.66 17.64
CA LEU A 179 -4.67 13.06 16.73
C LEU A 179 -4.27 14.30 15.93
N GLY A 180 -4.28 14.21 14.60
CA GLY A 180 -4.11 15.35 13.72
C GLY A 180 -2.72 15.99 13.76
N ASN A 181 -1.68 15.23 14.06
CA ASN A 181 -0.32 15.73 14.10
C ASN A 181 0.32 15.75 12.72
N GLY A 182 1.08 16.79 12.40
CA GLY A 182 1.74 16.96 11.11
C GLY A 182 3.23 17.29 11.20
N GLY A 183 4.04 16.64 10.36
CA GLY A 183 5.43 16.99 10.11
C GLY A 183 5.58 17.44 8.65
N SER A 184 5.89 18.73 8.44
CA SER A 184 6.01 19.34 7.10
C SER A 184 7.34 20.06 6.87
N GLY A 185 8.23 20.11 7.85
CA GLY A 185 9.61 20.53 7.66
C GLY A 185 10.56 19.36 7.44
N LEU A 186 11.68 19.59 6.78
CA LEU A 186 12.71 18.56 6.55
C LEU A 186 13.18 17.99 7.90
N SER A 187 13.15 16.69 8.07
CA SER A 187 13.50 16.01 9.32
C SER A 187 12.76 16.54 10.57
N SER A 188 11.57 17.08 10.37
CA SER A 188 10.72 17.53 11.47
C SER A 188 10.12 16.36 12.24
N THR A 189 9.84 16.56 13.52
CA THR A 189 9.23 15.52 14.36
C THR A 189 8.05 16.08 15.17
N SER A 190 6.86 15.52 14.97
CA SER A 190 5.69 15.78 15.80
C SER A 190 5.43 14.57 16.70
N VAL A 191 5.37 14.78 18.01
CA VAL A 191 5.28 13.69 18.99
C VAL A 191 4.01 13.80 19.81
N GLY A 192 3.10 12.87 19.59
CA GLY A 192 1.90 12.70 20.41
C GLY A 192 0.99 13.93 20.48
N GLY A 193 0.03 13.89 21.39
CA GLY A 193 -0.90 15.00 21.61
C GLY A 193 -1.92 15.18 20.50
N GLU A 194 -2.37 16.42 20.32
CA GLU A 194 -3.45 16.74 19.39
C GLU A 194 -3.13 18.00 18.58
N ASN A 195 -3.31 17.93 17.27
CA ASN A 195 -3.21 19.05 16.33
C ASN A 195 -1.87 19.82 16.41
N ASN A 196 -0.75 19.11 16.55
CA ASN A 196 0.55 19.71 16.46
C ASN A 196 1.00 19.80 14.99
N LEU A 197 1.52 20.96 14.58
CA LEU A 197 2.07 21.17 13.25
C LEU A 197 3.54 21.61 13.38
N VAL A 198 4.44 20.83 12.80
CA VAL A 198 5.88 21.10 12.83
C VAL A 198 6.35 21.36 11.41
N GLY A 199 6.44 22.65 11.05
CA GLY A 199 6.83 23.14 9.73
C GLY A 199 8.29 23.53 9.60
N GLY A 200 8.95 23.82 10.71
CA GLY A 200 10.37 24.16 10.70
C GLY A 200 11.27 22.96 10.46
N ASP A 201 12.34 23.15 9.70
CA ASP A 201 13.35 22.11 9.45
C ASP A 201 14.09 21.73 10.74
N PHE A 202 14.37 20.45 10.92
CA PHE A 202 15.03 19.88 12.12
C PHE A 202 14.34 20.24 13.45
N SER A 203 13.06 20.53 13.41
CA SER A 203 12.28 20.99 14.56
C SER A 203 11.47 19.86 15.19
N ILE A 204 11.17 20.01 16.49
CA ILE A 204 10.37 19.06 17.26
C ILE A 204 9.19 19.78 17.90
N GLY A 205 7.98 19.26 17.70
CA GLY A 205 6.75 19.72 18.34
C GLY A 205 6.15 18.66 19.24
N LEU A 206 5.76 19.03 20.45
CA LEU A 206 5.10 18.16 21.41
C LEU A 206 3.92 18.86 22.08
N GLY A 207 2.87 18.14 22.40
CA GLY A 207 1.80 18.63 23.26
C GLY A 207 0.48 18.81 22.55
N LEU A 208 -0.20 19.90 22.84
CA LEU A 208 -1.52 20.21 22.32
C LEU A 208 -1.48 21.51 21.51
N ARG A 209 -1.83 21.42 20.23
CA ARG A 209 -1.90 22.58 19.31
C ARG A 209 -0.60 23.37 19.23
N THR A 210 0.50 22.66 19.24
CA THR A 210 1.83 23.27 19.07
C THR A 210 2.08 23.57 17.60
N ILE A 211 2.50 24.79 17.29
CA ILE A 211 2.93 25.18 15.94
C ILE A 211 4.42 25.58 16.03
N VAL A 212 5.24 24.94 15.21
CA VAL A 212 6.67 25.22 15.10
C VAL A 212 6.97 25.54 13.65
N ASP A 213 7.16 26.81 13.33
CA ASP A 213 7.35 27.29 11.95
C ASP A 213 8.79 27.72 11.64
N ASN A 214 9.64 27.79 12.64
CA ASN A 214 11.03 28.21 12.46
C ASN A 214 11.97 27.02 12.30
N ASP A 215 12.93 27.14 11.40
CA ASP A 215 13.98 26.15 11.22
C ASP A 215 14.82 25.99 12.49
N SER A 216 15.17 24.75 12.84
CA SER A 216 16.05 24.45 13.97
C SER A 216 15.52 24.85 15.36
N SER A 217 14.24 24.72 15.62
CA SER A 217 13.57 25.00 16.92
C SER A 217 13.41 23.77 17.79
#